data_607d6209170aad9e2f33f5f87a911377
#
_entry.id   607d6209170aad9e2f33f5f87a911377
#
_cell.length_a   1.000
_cell.length_b   1.000
_cell.length_c   1.000
_cell.angle_alpha   90.00
_cell.angle_beta   90.00
_cell.angle_gamma   90.00
#
_symmetry.space_group_name_H-M   'P 1'
#
loop_
_entity.id
_entity.type
_entity.pdbx_description
1 polymer ?
#
loop_
_entity_poly.entity_id
_entity_poly.type
_entity_poly.pdbx_seq_one_letter_code
_entity_poly.pdbx_strand_id
1 'polypeptide(L)'
;MGAYNDPYFEVVIGVFMLLFGINFNLYYFLLLRHFREALASEELHVYLGIVAFSTLTITANIAGLYDSVGTALRTAFFQVSSIVTTTGYATVDFNLWPTYSRVVIVILTFVGACAGSTAGGLKVSRVIIFFKAARQDLNKMLHSHAVTTVRFEGKPLDEKTLRGVHNYFNIYIMLLTLSVLLVSLDGFDVVTTFTAVATCLNNVGPGLELVCPMGSFADFSAPVKLLLAFDMLAGRLELYPCLLYTSPSPR
;
A
#
# COMPACT_ATOMS: atom_id res chain seq x y z
N MET A 1 -15.97 6.17 -11.00
CA MET A 1 -15.25 6.59 -12.22
C MET A 1 -15.76 5.86 -13.46
N GLY A 2 -16.12 4.58 -13.38
CA GLY A 2 -16.66 3.81 -14.51
C GLY A 2 -17.87 4.41 -15.22
N ALA A 3 -18.63 5.27 -14.57
CA ALA A 3 -19.80 5.93 -15.16
C ALA A 3 -19.45 6.92 -16.30
N TYR A 4 -18.24 7.48 -16.30
CA TYR A 4 -17.83 8.44 -17.35
C TYR A 4 -17.28 7.74 -18.59
N ASN A 5 -16.76 6.52 -18.48
CA ASN A 5 -16.23 5.67 -19.55
C ASN A 5 -15.39 6.43 -20.62
N ASP A 6 -14.58 7.38 -20.17
CA ASP A 6 -13.73 8.20 -21.03
C ASP A 6 -12.24 7.90 -20.75
N PRO A 7 -11.49 7.41 -21.76
CA PRO A 7 -10.07 7.11 -21.64
C PRO A 7 -9.21 8.27 -21.17
N TYR A 8 -9.57 9.49 -21.51
CA TYR A 8 -8.84 10.70 -21.11
C TYR A 8 -8.88 10.89 -19.59
N PHE A 9 -10.06 10.80 -18.99
CA PHE A 9 -10.20 10.92 -17.53
C PHE A 9 -9.47 9.81 -16.77
N GLU A 10 -9.51 8.58 -17.26
CA GLU A 10 -8.76 7.48 -16.65
C GLU A 10 -7.26 7.75 -16.61
N VAL A 11 -6.68 8.18 -17.74
CA VAL A 11 -5.23 8.46 -17.80
C VAL A 11 -4.86 9.65 -16.94
N VAL A 12 -5.60 10.77 -17.04
CA VAL A 12 -5.32 11.97 -16.26
C VAL A 12 -5.40 11.70 -14.78
N ILE A 13 -6.49 11.10 -14.31
CA ILE A 13 -6.67 10.78 -12.89
C ILE A 13 -5.60 9.78 -12.42
N GLY A 14 -5.31 8.73 -13.20
CA GLY A 14 -4.27 7.75 -12.89
C GLY A 14 -2.89 8.38 -12.72
N VAL A 15 -2.51 9.30 -13.60
CA VAL A 15 -1.24 10.04 -13.50
C VAL A 15 -1.22 10.92 -12.25
N PHE A 16 -2.30 11.68 -11.97
CA PHE A 16 -2.35 12.51 -10.76
C PHE A 16 -2.34 11.67 -9.48
N MET A 17 -3.03 10.53 -9.44
CA MET A 17 -2.93 9.60 -8.29
C MET A 17 -1.48 9.20 -8.05
N LEU A 18 -0.73 8.79 -9.09
CA LEU A 18 0.69 8.44 -8.94
C LEU A 18 1.53 9.62 -8.47
N LEU A 19 1.33 10.81 -9.01
CA LEU A 19 2.05 12.00 -8.59
C LEU A 19 1.82 12.30 -7.09
N PHE A 20 0.58 12.26 -6.60
CA PHE A 20 0.28 12.46 -5.18
C PHE A 20 0.75 11.30 -4.28
N GLY A 21 1.05 10.14 -4.84
CA GLY A 21 1.73 9.03 -4.17
C GLY A 21 3.23 9.24 -3.94
N ILE A 22 3.85 10.22 -4.59
CA ILE A 22 5.27 10.57 -4.41
C ILE A 22 5.44 11.44 -3.15
N ASN A 23 6.59 11.33 -2.50
CA ASN A 23 6.96 12.15 -1.34
C ASN A 23 6.98 13.64 -1.70
N PHE A 24 6.22 14.47 -0.98
CA PHE A 24 6.13 15.92 -1.23
C PHE A 24 7.45 16.65 -1.08
N ASN A 25 8.39 16.15 -0.28
CA ASN A 25 9.73 16.74 -0.18
C ASN A 25 10.48 16.70 -1.53
N LEU A 26 10.22 15.70 -2.39
CA LEU A 26 10.83 15.62 -3.71
C LEU A 26 10.34 16.75 -4.61
N TYR A 27 9.07 17.14 -4.51
CA TYR A 27 8.54 18.30 -5.24
C TYR A 27 9.18 19.61 -4.77
N TYR A 28 9.46 19.74 -3.47
CA TYR A 28 10.19 20.89 -2.95
C TYR A 28 11.61 20.97 -3.54
N PHE A 29 12.33 19.83 -3.62
CA PHE A 29 13.65 19.79 -4.29
C PHE A 29 13.57 20.12 -5.78
N LEU A 30 12.51 19.66 -6.48
CA LEU A 30 12.28 20.01 -7.88
C LEU A 30 12.04 21.52 -8.04
N LEU A 31 11.27 22.14 -7.15
CA LEU A 31 11.01 23.58 -7.17
C LEU A 31 12.30 24.40 -6.95
N LEU A 32 13.18 23.93 -6.07
CA LEU A 32 14.51 24.51 -5.82
C LEU A 32 15.54 24.17 -6.89
N ARG A 33 15.15 23.50 -7.99
CA ARG A 33 16.01 23.04 -9.08
C ARG A 33 17.11 22.05 -8.69
N HIS A 34 16.96 21.36 -7.57
CA HIS A 34 17.82 20.27 -7.13
C HIS A 34 17.40 18.94 -7.76
N PHE A 35 17.30 18.89 -9.10
CA PHE A 35 16.78 17.73 -9.84
C PHE A 35 17.56 16.44 -9.56
N ARG A 36 18.88 16.53 -9.35
CA ARG A 36 19.73 15.37 -9.12
C ARG A 36 19.42 14.70 -7.79
N GLU A 37 19.14 15.47 -6.76
CA GLU A 37 18.78 14.96 -5.44
C GLU A 37 17.38 14.35 -5.44
N ALA A 38 16.43 15.00 -6.10
CA ALA A 38 15.06 14.50 -6.22
C ALA A 38 15.02 13.16 -6.99
N LEU A 39 15.77 13.06 -8.10
CA LEU A 39 15.82 11.84 -8.92
C LEU A 39 16.73 10.75 -8.34
N ALA A 40 17.57 11.03 -7.36
CA ALA A 40 18.43 10.05 -6.69
C ALA A 40 17.71 9.27 -5.58
N SER A 41 16.46 9.63 -5.24
CA SER A 41 15.70 8.98 -4.17
C SER A 41 15.48 7.49 -4.46
N GLU A 42 15.94 6.64 -3.54
CA GLU A 42 15.75 5.19 -3.60
C GLU A 42 14.27 4.81 -3.48
N GLU A 43 13.54 5.51 -2.61
CA GLU A 43 12.12 5.28 -2.40
C GLU A 43 11.32 5.51 -3.70
N LEU A 44 11.62 6.61 -4.42
CA LEU A 44 10.96 6.95 -5.69
C LEU A 44 11.18 5.84 -6.74
N HIS A 45 12.42 5.36 -6.88
CA HIS A 45 12.72 4.31 -7.86
C HIS A 45 12.00 3.00 -7.56
N VAL A 46 11.97 2.59 -6.29
CA VAL A 46 11.26 1.38 -5.88
C VAL A 46 9.75 1.53 -6.08
N TYR A 47 9.18 2.68 -5.72
CA TYR A 47 7.76 2.98 -5.92
C TYR A 47 7.37 2.90 -7.41
N LEU A 48 8.09 3.59 -8.28
CA LEU A 48 7.83 3.56 -9.73
C LEU A 48 8.08 2.16 -10.31
N GLY A 49 9.09 1.45 -9.80
CA GLY A 49 9.37 0.07 -10.18
C GLY A 49 8.21 -0.88 -9.83
N ILE A 50 7.64 -0.77 -8.63
CA ILE A 50 6.47 -1.55 -8.21
C ILE A 50 5.28 -1.25 -9.11
N VAL A 51 4.99 0.03 -9.37
CA VAL A 51 3.88 0.44 -10.25
C VAL A 51 4.06 -0.11 -11.66
N ALA A 52 5.24 0.08 -12.26
CA ALA A 52 5.52 -0.38 -13.62
C ALA A 52 5.46 -1.92 -13.72
N PHE A 53 6.10 -2.62 -12.80
CA PHE A 53 6.10 -4.08 -12.77
C PHE A 53 4.70 -4.65 -12.63
N SER A 54 3.91 -4.13 -11.67
CA SER A 54 2.55 -4.61 -11.41
C SER A 54 1.63 -4.28 -12.59
N THR A 55 1.73 -3.09 -13.18
CA THR A 55 0.95 -2.72 -14.36
C THR A 55 1.26 -3.65 -15.53
N LEU A 56 2.52 -3.92 -15.83
CA LEU A 56 2.92 -4.77 -16.95
C LEU A 56 2.48 -6.23 -16.75
N THR A 57 2.68 -6.79 -15.56
CA THR A 57 2.30 -8.18 -15.27
C THR A 57 0.79 -8.39 -15.26
N ILE A 58 0.03 -7.45 -14.70
CA ILE A 58 -1.44 -7.47 -14.76
C ILE A 58 -1.89 -7.34 -16.22
N THR A 59 -1.35 -6.36 -16.97
CA THR A 59 -1.70 -6.18 -18.40
C THR A 59 -1.49 -7.46 -19.19
N ALA A 60 -0.35 -8.13 -19.04
CA ALA A 60 -0.06 -9.39 -19.71
C ALA A 60 -1.07 -10.50 -19.33
N ASN A 61 -1.53 -10.52 -18.07
CA ASN A 61 -2.45 -11.53 -17.58
C ASN A 61 -3.91 -11.28 -18.02
N ILE A 62 -4.32 -10.00 -18.18
CA ILE A 62 -5.69 -9.64 -18.57
C ILE A 62 -5.83 -9.30 -20.06
N ALA A 63 -4.76 -9.34 -20.85
CA ALA A 63 -4.79 -8.97 -22.27
C ALA A 63 -5.83 -9.75 -23.10
N GLY A 64 -6.10 -11.00 -22.73
CA GLY A 64 -7.12 -11.82 -23.39
C GLY A 64 -8.57 -11.50 -23.02
N LEU A 65 -8.81 -10.64 -22.03
CA LEU A 65 -10.15 -10.23 -21.59
C LEU A 65 -10.62 -8.94 -22.27
N TYR A 66 -9.73 -8.23 -22.95
CA TYR A 66 -10.01 -6.94 -23.60
C TYR A 66 -9.74 -6.98 -25.09
N ASP A 67 -10.45 -6.17 -25.85
CA ASP A 67 -10.34 -6.09 -27.31
C ASP A 67 -8.96 -5.61 -27.79
N SER A 68 -8.23 -4.86 -26.96
CA SER A 68 -6.89 -4.37 -27.27
C SER A 68 -5.96 -4.35 -26.07
N VAL A 69 -4.68 -4.59 -26.31
CA VAL A 69 -3.61 -4.49 -25.30
C VAL A 69 -3.55 -3.06 -24.72
N GLY A 70 -3.84 -2.03 -25.51
CA GLY A 70 -3.88 -0.65 -25.03
C GLY A 70 -4.99 -0.41 -24.01
N THR A 71 -6.17 -1.00 -24.19
CA THR A 71 -7.26 -0.94 -23.21
C THR A 71 -6.89 -1.71 -21.94
N ALA A 72 -6.33 -2.91 -22.07
CA ALA A 72 -5.85 -3.69 -20.94
C ALA A 72 -4.79 -2.93 -20.12
N LEU A 73 -3.81 -2.31 -20.80
CA LEU A 73 -2.76 -1.50 -20.16
C LEU A 73 -3.33 -0.30 -19.39
N ARG A 74 -4.24 0.45 -20.02
CA ARG A 74 -4.88 1.62 -19.39
C ARG A 74 -5.68 1.20 -18.15
N THR A 75 -6.45 0.15 -18.26
CA THR A 75 -7.26 -0.37 -17.15
C THR A 75 -6.38 -0.88 -16.01
N ALA A 76 -5.34 -1.66 -16.32
CA ALA A 76 -4.36 -2.13 -15.33
C ALA A 76 -3.64 -0.95 -14.65
N PHE A 77 -3.17 0.04 -15.43
CA PHE A 77 -2.52 1.24 -14.92
C PHE A 77 -3.41 2.01 -13.95
N PHE A 78 -4.68 2.23 -14.31
CA PHE A 78 -5.62 2.94 -13.45
C PHE A 78 -5.84 2.20 -12.12
N GLN A 79 -6.09 0.88 -12.17
CA GLN A 79 -6.32 0.10 -10.96
C GLN A 79 -5.09 0.01 -10.07
N VAL A 80 -3.90 -0.24 -10.64
CA VAL A 80 -2.64 -0.25 -9.90
C VAL A 80 -2.39 1.11 -9.24
N SER A 81 -2.55 2.21 -9.99
CA SER A 81 -2.38 3.56 -9.46
C SER A 81 -3.33 3.82 -8.29
N SER A 82 -4.61 3.47 -8.44
CA SER A 82 -5.64 3.68 -7.43
C SER A 82 -5.37 2.90 -6.13
N ILE A 83 -4.97 1.64 -6.25
CA ILE A 83 -4.72 0.77 -5.09
C ILE A 83 -3.43 1.16 -4.36
N VAL A 84 -2.31 1.35 -5.08
CA VAL A 84 -1.01 1.69 -4.46
C VAL A 84 -1.06 3.04 -3.75
N THR A 85 -1.79 4.01 -4.34
CA THR A 85 -1.94 5.35 -3.72
C THR A 85 -3.07 5.41 -2.70
N THR A 86 -3.71 4.27 -2.41
CA THR A 86 -4.85 4.17 -1.49
C THR A 86 -5.99 5.14 -1.81
N THR A 87 -6.20 5.43 -3.09
CA THR A 87 -7.29 6.30 -3.56
C THR A 87 -8.62 5.54 -3.61
N GLY A 88 -8.60 4.26 -4.01
CA GLY A 88 -9.77 3.38 -4.02
C GLY A 88 -10.76 3.61 -5.16
N TYR A 89 -10.43 4.44 -6.16
CA TYR A 89 -11.27 4.58 -7.33
C TYR A 89 -11.18 3.35 -8.23
N ALA A 90 -12.31 2.89 -8.75
CA ALA A 90 -12.37 1.80 -9.70
C ALA A 90 -13.13 2.22 -10.96
N THR A 91 -12.63 1.77 -12.12
CA THR A 91 -13.29 1.89 -13.43
C THR A 91 -13.91 0.58 -13.88
N VAL A 92 -13.35 -0.53 -13.40
CA VAL A 92 -13.82 -1.89 -13.69
C VAL A 92 -13.85 -2.71 -12.40
N ASP A 93 -14.61 -3.80 -12.44
CA ASP A 93 -14.61 -4.79 -11.36
C ASP A 93 -13.43 -5.76 -11.54
N PHE A 94 -12.35 -5.55 -10.78
CA PHE A 94 -11.20 -6.43 -10.81
C PHE A 94 -11.45 -7.79 -10.11
N ASN A 95 -12.60 -7.97 -9.48
CA ASN A 95 -13.00 -9.28 -8.93
C ASN A 95 -13.19 -10.32 -10.05
N LEU A 96 -13.50 -9.85 -11.27
CA LEU A 96 -13.66 -10.69 -12.46
C LEU A 96 -12.31 -11.04 -13.14
N TRP A 97 -11.19 -10.48 -12.65
CA TRP A 97 -9.89 -10.74 -13.22
C TRP A 97 -9.33 -12.13 -12.83
N PRO A 98 -8.39 -12.68 -13.59
CA PRO A 98 -7.72 -13.92 -13.22
C PRO A 98 -7.08 -13.84 -11.84
N THR A 99 -6.97 -14.97 -11.16
CA THR A 99 -6.49 -15.07 -9.78
C THR A 99 -5.15 -14.38 -9.56
N TYR A 100 -4.20 -14.50 -10.51
CA TYR A 100 -2.91 -13.81 -10.42
C TYR A 100 -3.07 -12.30 -10.25
N SER A 101 -3.86 -11.65 -11.11
CA SER A 101 -4.10 -10.20 -11.05
C SER A 101 -4.78 -9.78 -9.75
N ARG A 102 -5.75 -10.57 -9.25
CA ARG A 102 -6.40 -10.33 -7.95
C ARG A 102 -5.40 -10.41 -6.80
N VAL A 103 -4.51 -11.41 -6.80
CA VAL A 103 -3.46 -11.54 -5.77
C VAL A 103 -2.50 -10.37 -5.81
N VAL A 104 -2.06 -9.93 -7.01
CA VAL A 104 -1.20 -8.73 -7.14
C VAL A 104 -1.89 -7.50 -6.56
N ILE A 105 -3.18 -7.26 -6.86
CA ILE A 105 -3.97 -6.15 -6.29
C ILE A 105 -3.98 -6.22 -4.75
N VAL A 106 -4.22 -7.40 -4.18
CA VAL A 106 -4.20 -7.58 -2.71
C VAL A 106 -2.81 -7.29 -2.13
N ILE A 107 -1.74 -7.72 -2.77
CA ILE A 107 -0.37 -7.41 -2.32
C ILE A 107 -0.13 -5.89 -2.37
N LEU A 108 -0.55 -5.22 -3.44
CA LEU A 108 -0.40 -3.78 -3.59
C LEU A 108 -1.17 -3.00 -2.52
N THR A 109 -2.30 -3.51 -2.04
CA THR A 109 -3.06 -2.92 -0.92
C THR A 109 -2.18 -2.74 0.33
N PHE A 110 -1.25 -3.67 0.59
CA PHE A 110 -0.35 -3.60 1.74
C PHE A 110 0.85 -2.67 1.51
N VAL A 111 1.36 -2.58 0.29
CA VAL A 111 2.61 -1.83 0.02
C VAL A 111 2.43 -0.32 0.24
N GLY A 112 1.31 0.25 -0.21
CA GLY A 112 1.06 1.70 -0.13
C GLY A 112 1.96 2.51 -1.06
N ALA A 113 2.08 3.83 -0.82
CA ALA A 113 2.93 4.74 -1.59
C ALA A 113 4.10 5.29 -0.76
N CYS A 114 4.79 6.34 -1.23
CA CYS A 114 5.95 6.91 -0.55
C CYS A 114 5.62 7.52 0.81
N ALA A 115 6.58 7.55 1.73
CA ALA A 115 6.48 8.30 2.96
C ALA A 115 6.36 9.80 2.66
N GLY A 116 5.57 10.52 3.47
CA GLY A 116 5.30 11.95 3.21
C GLY A 116 4.46 12.21 1.95
N SER A 117 3.71 11.21 1.46
CA SER A 117 2.65 11.33 0.46
C SER A 117 1.26 11.36 1.10
N THR A 118 0.22 11.54 0.29
CA THR A 118 -1.17 11.50 0.78
C THR A 118 -1.72 10.11 1.04
N ALA A 119 -1.03 9.05 0.60
CA ALA A 119 -1.48 7.67 0.70
C ALA A 119 -1.49 7.13 2.14
N GLY A 120 -2.34 6.16 2.42
CA GLY A 120 -2.32 5.32 3.62
C GLY A 120 -1.34 4.14 3.50
N GLY A 121 -1.58 3.05 4.26
CA GLY A 121 -0.83 1.80 4.16
C GLY A 121 0.56 1.83 4.80
N LEU A 122 1.33 0.75 4.55
CA LEU A 122 2.62 0.52 5.22
C LEU A 122 3.75 1.47 4.82
N LYS A 123 3.64 2.18 3.70
CA LYS A 123 4.66 3.02 3.07
C LYS A 123 5.84 2.23 2.49
N VAL A 124 6.21 2.58 1.26
CA VAL A 124 7.33 1.94 0.52
C VAL A 124 8.64 2.02 1.29
N SER A 125 8.94 3.14 1.94
CA SER A 125 10.17 3.31 2.75
C SER A 125 10.28 2.28 3.87
N ARG A 126 9.19 2.01 4.61
CA ARG A 126 9.20 1.00 5.68
C ARG A 126 9.40 -0.40 5.13
N VAL A 127 8.78 -0.71 4.00
CA VAL A 127 8.96 -2.00 3.31
C VAL A 127 10.43 -2.18 2.88
N ILE A 128 11.05 -1.16 2.27
CA ILE A 128 12.48 -1.19 1.88
C ILE A 128 13.37 -1.41 3.10
N ILE A 129 13.15 -0.64 4.18
CA ILE A 129 13.94 -0.74 5.41
C ILE A 129 13.80 -2.13 6.02
N PHE A 130 12.59 -2.68 6.07
CA PHE A 130 12.33 -4.02 6.60
C PHE A 130 13.08 -5.10 5.84
N PHE A 131 13.03 -5.09 4.50
CA PHE A 131 13.78 -6.05 3.68
C PHE A 131 15.31 -5.89 3.81
N LYS A 132 15.80 -4.64 3.90
CA LYS A 132 17.23 -4.39 4.12
C LYS A 132 17.69 -4.87 5.49
N ALA A 133 16.88 -4.65 6.54
CA ALA A 133 17.15 -5.14 7.89
C ALA A 133 17.18 -6.68 7.92
N ALA A 134 16.16 -7.34 7.36
CA ALA A 134 16.12 -8.80 7.27
C ALA A 134 17.34 -9.36 6.51
N ARG A 135 17.75 -8.74 5.39
CA ARG A 135 18.96 -9.13 4.66
C ARG A 135 20.23 -8.93 5.50
N GLN A 136 20.29 -7.84 6.29
CA GLN A 136 21.42 -7.61 7.19
C GLN A 136 21.51 -8.69 8.27
N ASP A 137 20.38 -9.06 8.88
CA ASP A 137 20.33 -10.08 9.92
C ASP A 137 20.74 -11.46 9.37
N LEU A 138 20.30 -11.82 8.16
CA LEU A 138 20.77 -13.02 7.47
C LEU A 138 22.30 -12.99 7.21
N ASN A 139 22.83 -11.83 6.78
CA ASN A 139 24.26 -11.68 6.57
C ASN A 139 25.07 -11.80 7.88
N LYS A 140 24.55 -11.26 9.00
CA LYS A 140 25.17 -11.43 10.33
C LYS A 140 25.18 -12.89 10.78
N MET A 141 24.12 -13.66 10.48
CA MET A 141 24.06 -15.09 10.78
C MET A 141 25.12 -15.88 10.00
N LEU A 142 25.37 -15.50 8.75
CA LEU A 142 26.37 -16.15 7.89
C LEU A 142 27.81 -15.69 8.20
N HIS A 143 27.97 -14.45 8.61
CA HIS A 143 29.26 -13.81 8.88
C HIS A 143 29.23 -13.06 10.21
N SER A 144 29.41 -13.77 11.31
CA SER A 144 29.24 -13.27 12.69
C SER A 144 30.14 -12.09 13.07
N HIS A 145 31.24 -11.85 12.35
CA HIS A 145 32.16 -10.74 12.57
C HIS A 145 31.95 -9.53 11.64
N ALA A 146 30.96 -9.60 10.72
CA ALA A 146 30.69 -8.50 9.81
C ALA A 146 29.92 -7.36 10.50
N VAL A 147 30.56 -6.21 10.63
CA VAL A 147 29.90 -4.97 11.08
C VAL A 147 29.19 -4.37 9.87
N THR A 148 27.91 -4.64 9.73
CA THR A 148 27.09 -4.11 8.64
C THR A 148 26.07 -3.11 9.20
N THR A 149 25.90 -1.97 8.52
CA THR A 149 24.87 -0.97 8.84
C THR A 149 23.84 -0.92 7.73
N VAL A 150 22.55 -0.87 8.08
CA VAL A 150 21.48 -0.62 7.10
C VAL A 150 21.59 0.84 6.64
N ARG A 151 21.54 1.05 5.33
CA ARG A 151 21.50 2.39 4.74
C ARG A 151 20.20 2.60 3.98
N PHE A 152 19.60 3.78 4.15
CA PHE A 152 18.45 4.23 3.41
C PHE A 152 18.68 5.65 2.92
N GLU A 153 18.38 5.96 1.66
CA GLU A 153 18.68 7.25 1.01
C GLU A 153 20.17 7.66 1.19
N GLY A 154 21.08 6.68 1.07
CA GLY A 154 22.52 6.90 1.24
C GLY A 154 23.00 7.13 2.67
N LYS A 155 22.11 7.27 3.66
CA LYS A 155 22.44 7.53 5.07
C LYS A 155 22.35 6.26 5.91
N PRO A 156 23.26 6.04 6.87
CA PRO A 156 23.14 4.93 7.80
C PRO A 156 21.92 5.17 8.71
N LEU A 157 21.13 4.13 8.91
CA LEU A 157 20.00 4.17 9.85
C LEU A 157 20.47 3.84 11.26
N ASP A 158 19.92 4.57 12.21
CA ASP A 158 20.14 4.34 13.62
C ASP A 158 19.29 3.12 14.10
N GLU A 159 19.78 2.42 15.13
CA GLU A 159 19.09 1.27 15.70
C GLU A 159 17.69 1.60 16.22
N LYS A 160 17.47 2.84 16.65
CA LYS A 160 16.17 3.31 17.16
C LYS A 160 15.12 3.33 16.04
N THR A 161 15.52 3.80 14.86
CA THR A 161 14.68 3.79 13.66
C THR A 161 14.38 2.36 13.20
N LEU A 162 15.37 1.47 13.18
CA LEU A 162 15.19 0.07 12.83
C LEU A 162 14.21 -0.65 13.78
N ARG A 163 14.39 -0.49 15.10
CA ARG A 163 13.46 -1.02 16.10
C ARG A 163 12.06 -0.43 15.93
N GLY A 164 11.96 0.86 15.62
CA GLY A 164 10.68 1.52 15.33
C GLY A 164 9.94 0.86 14.16
N VAL A 165 10.63 0.54 13.07
CA VAL A 165 10.05 -0.14 11.91
C VAL A 165 9.59 -1.56 12.26
N HIS A 166 10.42 -2.34 12.98
CA HIS A 166 10.03 -3.69 13.42
C HIS A 166 8.80 -3.67 14.34
N ASN A 167 8.77 -2.77 15.33
CA ASN A 167 7.63 -2.63 16.23
C ASN A 167 6.35 -2.23 15.49
N TYR A 168 6.46 -1.35 14.49
CA TYR A 168 5.34 -0.99 13.64
C TYR A 168 4.76 -2.21 12.91
N PHE A 169 5.61 -3.02 12.28
CA PHE A 169 5.17 -4.24 11.60
C PHE A 169 4.53 -5.24 12.56
N ASN A 170 5.09 -5.42 13.76
CA ASN A 170 4.54 -6.33 14.77
C ASN A 170 3.13 -5.88 15.20
N ILE A 171 2.93 -4.59 15.51
CA ILE A 171 1.63 -4.04 15.90
C ILE A 171 0.65 -4.14 14.73
N TYR A 172 1.11 -3.85 13.51
CA TYR A 172 0.29 -3.93 12.30
C TYR A 172 -0.24 -5.35 12.06
N ILE A 173 0.63 -6.37 12.12
CA ILE A 173 0.26 -7.78 11.94
C ILE A 173 -0.69 -8.23 13.08
N MET A 174 -0.42 -7.82 14.32
CA MET A 174 -1.27 -8.15 15.47
C MET A 174 -2.67 -7.54 15.27
N LEU A 175 -2.77 -6.27 14.89
CA LEU A 175 -4.03 -5.60 14.63
C LEU A 175 -4.78 -6.26 13.47
N LEU A 176 -4.10 -6.49 12.34
CA LEU A 176 -4.68 -7.19 11.18
C LEU A 176 -5.27 -8.55 11.58
N THR A 177 -4.49 -9.36 12.31
CA THR A 177 -4.92 -10.71 12.72
C THR A 177 -6.11 -10.64 13.66
N LEU A 178 -6.08 -9.75 14.65
CA LEU A 178 -7.17 -9.58 15.60
C LEU A 178 -8.46 -9.12 14.89
N SER A 179 -8.35 -8.12 14.01
CA SER A 179 -9.52 -7.62 13.27
C SER A 179 -10.09 -8.70 12.34
N VAL A 180 -9.26 -9.47 11.63
CA VAL A 180 -9.73 -10.60 10.79
C VAL A 180 -10.48 -11.63 11.65
N LEU A 181 -9.98 -11.99 12.83
CA LEU A 181 -10.65 -12.93 13.74
C LEU A 181 -12.02 -12.39 14.21
N LEU A 182 -12.10 -11.09 14.54
CA LEU A 182 -13.36 -10.49 14.98
C LEU A 182 -14.36 -10.35 13.83
N VAL A 183 -13.91 -9.93 12.63
CA VAL A 183 -14.80 -9.82 11.44
C VAL A 183 -15.29 -11.18 10.99
N SER A 184 -14.51 -12.25 11.18
CA SER A 184 -14.94 -13.62 10.81
C SER A 184 -16.16 -14.12 11.59
N LEU A 185 -16.52 -13.49 12.71
CA LEU A 185 -17.72 -13.83 13.48
C LEU A 185 -19.03 -13.51 12.73
N ASP A 186 -19.00 -12.64 11.74
CA ASP A 186 -20.16 -12.36 10.86
C ASP A 186 -20.47 -13.51 9.86
N GLY A 187 -19.56 -14.50 9.73
CA GLY A 187 -19.79 -15.71 8.94
C GLY A 187 -19.60 -15.55 7.43
N PHE A 188 -18.94 -14.49 6.96
CA PHE A 188 -18.56 -14.32 5.57
C PHE A 188 -17.39 -15.25 5.19
N ASP A 189 -17.17 -15.41 3.88
CA ASP A 189 -16.04 -16.17 3.36
C ASP A 189 -14.70 -15.53 3.74
N VAL A 190 -13.64 -16.34 3.73
CA VAL A 190 -12.30 -15.93 4.16
C VAL A 190 -11.75 -14.80 3.30
N VAL A 191 -12.03 -14.80 1.97
CA VAL A 191 -11.54 -13.77 1.06
C VAL A 191 -12.18 -12.43 1.36
N THR A 192 -13.52 -12.39 1.52
CA THR A 192 -14.27 -11.20 1.93
C THR A 192 -13.78 -10.67 3.26
N THR A 193 -13.69 -11.52 4.29
CA THR A 193 -13.26 -11.16 5.63
C THR A 193 -11.84 -10.55 5.63
N PHE A 194 -10.89 -11.25 5.00
CA PHE A 194 -9.50 -10.80 4.94
C PHE A 194 -9.35 -9.50 4.16
N THR A 195 -9.96 -9.41 2.97
CA THR A 195 -9.81 -8.21 2.13
C THR A 195 -10.57 -7.01 2.68
N ALA A 196 -11.70 -7.20 3.37
CA ALA A 196 -12.41 -6.13 4.05
C ALA A 196 -11.53 -5.47 5.13
N VAL A 197 -10.90 -6.28 6.00
CA VAL A 197 -9.98 -5.76 7.01
C VAL A 197 -8.74 -5.13 6.37
N ALA A 198 -8.12 -5.82 5.40
CA ALA A 198 -6.91 -5.33 4.74
C ALA A 198 -7.14 -3.97 4.06
N THR A 199 -8.26 -3.78 3.36
CA THR A 199 -8.57 -2.53 2.67
C THR A 199 -8.95 -1.41 3.63
N CYS A 200 -9.65 -1.70 4.72
CA CYS A 200 -9.96 -0.73 5.76
C CYS A 200 -8.69 -0.29 6.50
N LEU A 201 -7.86 -1.23 6.95
CA LEU A 201 -6.62 -0.93 7.68
C LEU A 201 -5.62 -0.15 6.82
N ASN A 202 -5.57 -0.38 5.50
CA ASN A 202 -4.72 0.37 4.58
C ASN A 202 -5.41 1.61 3.97
N ASN A 203 -6.66 1.88 4.30
CA ASN A 203 -7.45 3.01 3.79
C ASN A 203 -7.57 3.03 2.26
N VAL A 204 -7.72 1.87 1.64
CA VAL A 204 -7.88 1.73 0.18
C VAL A 204 -9.35 1.77 -0.23
N GLY A 205 -10.21 1.00 0.44
CA GLY A 205 -11.65 0.92 0.23
C GLY A 205 -12.09 -0.39 -0.45
N PRO A 206 -11.93 -0.57 -1.77
CA PRO A 206 -12.39 -1.78 -2.43
C PRO A 206 -11.49 -2.99 -2.14
N GLY A 207 -12.12 -4.16 -1.89
CA GLY A 207 -11.48 -5.45 -1.70
C GLY A 207 -11.88 -6.47 -2.78
N LEU A 208 -12.09 -7.71 -2.38
CA LEU A 208 -12.54 -8.80 -3.24
C LEU A 208 -13.89 -9.35 -2.77
N GLU A 209 -14.55 -10.11 -3.62
CA GLU A 209 -15.84 -10.76 -3.41
C GLU A 209 -16.90 -9.73 -2.96
N LEU A 210 -17.49 -9.85 -1.77
CA LEU A 210 -18.56 -8.97 -1.29
C LEU A 210 -18.15 -7.49 -1.24
N VAL A 211 -16.89 -7.20 -0.92
CA VAL A 211 -16.33 -5.83 -0.82
C VAL A 211 -15.60 -5.39 -2.09
N CYS A 212 -15.90 -6.01 -3.23
CA CYS A 212 -15.34 -5.65 -4.54
C CYS A 212 -15.74 -4.21 -4.95
N PRO A 213 -15.19 -3.64 -6.03
CA PRO A 213 -15.52 -2.28 -6.49
C PRO A 213 -17.00 -2.01 -6.73
N MET A 214 -17.77 -3.04 -7.06
CA MET A 214 -19.23 -2.98 -7.24
C MET A 214 -20.01 -3.46 -6.02
N GLY A 215 -19.32 -3.93 -4.98
CA GLY A 215 -19.88 -4.43 -3.74
C GLY A 215 -20.16 -3.36 -2.69
N SER A 216 -20.51 -3.79 -1.49
CA SER A 216 -20.87 -2.90 -0.38
C SER A 216 -20.47 -3.49 0.98
N PHE A 217 -20.13 -2.63 1.91
CA PHE A 217 -19.97 -2.97 3.33
C PHE A 217 -21.29 -2.97 4.11
N ALA A 218 -22.44 -2.79 3.40
CA ALA A 218 -23.74 -2.66 4.06
C ALA A 218 -24.17 -3.94 4.80
N ASP A 219 -23.75 -5.12 4.34
CA ASP A 219 -24.18 -6.41 4.87
C ASP A 219 -23.46 -6.82 6.17
N PHE A 220 -22.34 -6.16 6.52
CA PHE A 220 -21.68 -6.40 7.79
C PHE A 220 -22.52 -5.93 8.97
N SER A 221 -22.38 -6.61 10.12
CA SER A 221 -23.04 -6.24 11.37
C SER A 221 -22.56 -4.88 11.89
N ALA A 222 -23.37 -4.23 12.72
CA ALA A 222 -23.01 -2.92 13.31
C ALA A 222 -21.71 -2.95 14.14
N PRO A 223 -21.43 -3.99 14.98
CA PRO A 223 -20.15 -4.08 15.69
C PRO A 223 -18.95 -4.20 14.75
N VAL A 224 -19.09 -5.00 13.68
CA VAL A 224 -18.02 -5.16 12.68
C VAL A 224 -17.77 -3.87 11.91
N LYS A 225 -18.80 -3.13 11.54
CA LYS A 225 -18.65 -1.79 10.94
C LYS A 225 -17.89 -0.82 11.83
N LEU A 226 -18.15 -0.84 13.14
CA LEU A 226 -17.41 -0.01 14.11
C LEU A 226 -15.95 -0.44 14.22
N LEU A 227 -15.67 -1.75 14.20
CA LEU A 227 -14.31 -2.28 14.18
C LEU A 227 -13.57 -1.85 12.91
N LEU A 228 -14.17 -2.01 11.74
CA LEU A 228 -13.57 -1.59 10.47
C LEU A 228 -13.34 -0.07 10.42
N ALA A 229 -14.23 0.73 10.99
CA ALA A 229 -14.04 2.18 11.14
C ALA A 229 -12.85 2.50 12.07
N PHE A 230 -12.67 1.74 13.16
CA PHE A 230 -11.49 1.84 14.01
C PHE A 230 -10.21 1.45 13.25
N ASP A 231 -10.22 0.36 12.46
CA ASP A 231 -9.10 -0.05 11.62
C ASP A 231 -8.70 1.05 10.62
N MET A 232 -9.69 1.73 10.01
CA MET A 232 -9.41 2.87 9.12
C MET A 232 -8.70 4.02 9.84
N LEU A 233 -9.15 4.36 11.06
CA LEU A 233 -8.49 5.37 11.89
C LEU A 233 -7.07 4.92 12.29
N ALA A 234 -6.94 3.68 12.73
CA ALA A 234 -5.67 3.08 13.12
C ALA A 234 -4.64 3.12 12.00
N GLY A 235 -5.04 2.74 10.78
CA GLY A 235 -4.18 2.77 9.61
C GLY A 235 -3.83 4.18 9.15
N ARG A 236 -4.76 5.15 9.27
CA ARG A 236 -4.53 6.53 8.82
C ARG A 236 -3.66 7.34 9.76
N LEU A 237 -3.90 7.23 11.05
CA LEU A 237 -3.18 7.99 12.08
C LEU A 237 -1.81 7.40 12.40
N GLU A 238 -1.43 6.29 11.74
CA GLU A 238 -0.19 5.59 12.05
C GLU A 238 -0.04 5.42 13.58
N LEU A 239 -0.94 4.69 14.23
CA LEU A 239 -1.13 4.56 15.68
C LEU A 239 0.14 4.61 16.54
N TYR A 240 1.27 4.15 15.99
CA TYR A 240 2.55 4.13 16.70
C TYR A 240 3.05 5.53 17.10
N PRO A 241 3.07 6.56 16.23
CA PRO A 241 3.36 7.93 16.65
C PRO A 241 2.35 8.47 17.65
N CYS A 242 1.05 8.24 17.44
CA CYS A 242 0.02 8.72 18.37
C CYS A 242 0.18 8.13 19.77
N LEU A 243 0.45 6.84 19.91
CA LEU A 243 0.67 6.18 21.20
C LEU A 243 1.93 6.67 21.89
N LEU A 244 2.99 7.00 21.15
CA LEU A 244 4.21 7.57 21.72
C LEU A 244 4.03 9.00 22.24
N TYR A 245 3.23 9.82 21.55
CA TYR A 245 2.95 11.19 22.00
C TYR A 245 1.99 11.25 23.19
N THR A 246 1.14 10.24 23.38
CA THR A 246 0.23 10.14 24.53
C THR A 246 0.85 9.46 25.75
N SER A 247 2.00 8.78 25.58
CA SER A 247 2.75 8.23 26.71
C SER A 247 3.45 9.37 27.45
N PRO A 248 3.20 9.57 28.78
CA PRO A 248 3.91 10.59 29.53
C PRO A 248 5.41 10.32 29.46
N SER A 249 6.16 11.32 29.03
CA SER A 249 7.62 11.26 28.98
C SER A 249 8.13 10.89 30.40
N PRO A 250 8.91 9.82 30.56
CA PRO A 250 9.57 9.57 31.83
C PRO A 250 10.48 10.75 32.12
N ARG A 251 10.20 11.46 33.20
CA ARG A 251 11.05 12.51 33.77
C ARG A 251 12.31 11.89 34.35
#